data_0445eac2c83944174a5f5715d1462c91
#
_entry.id   0445eac2c83944174a5f5715d1462c91
#
_cell.length_a   1.000
_cell.length_b   1.000
_cell.length_c   1.000
_cell.angle_alpha   90.00
_cell.angle_beta   90.00
_cell.angle_gamma   90.00
#
_symmetry.space_group_name_H-M   'P 1'
#
loop_
_entity.id
_entity.type
_entity.pdbx_description
1 polymer ?
#
loop_
_entity_poly.entity_id
_entity_poly.type
_entity_poly.pdbx_seq_one_letter_code
_entity_poly.pdbx_strand_id
1 'polypeptide(L)'
;RLTENITSKRVNKVLDLCAGSGIQGICAANKANSVTLVEINHQTIPFIKFNILLNNVEDKVRIEEGSLYEPLGNETYDEIYTNPPFIAVPKGWNFPIAGNGGENGLDIINKIISGYRKHLNINGQAYMIGEAIGTEKEPFLIDELRKELSNDFKITIILDFKFSIEAHLRRSSYVAIGMEKMRGDDADNLFEKYKDWIKEVNAVFVYNYYLKVEKTKQGQGSIEVIDMTTTWSKNDIPVLINDKDYQIQEFPQYYAICRNGKVIAQLDEATLKFIKKIDGKMTIEEIYQNLCEENKNIVNYLPKVEAIQSLSEACGILKVRNIIEKM
;
A
#
# COMPACT_ATOMS: atom_id res chain seq x y z
N ARG A 1 -0.55 7.12 -5.23
CA ARG A 1 -1.98 6.84 -4.91
C ARG A 1 -2.61 7.90 -4.03
N LEU A 2 -2.15 8.12 -2.77
CA LEU A 2 -2.76 9.15 -1.90
C LEU A 2 -2.66 10.53 -2.53
N THR A 3 -1.50 10.90 -3.05
CA THR A 3 -1.27 12.20 -3.70
C THR A 3 -2.10 12.40 -4.98
N GLU A 4 -2.37 11.35 -5.73
CA GLU A 4 -3.23 11.37 -6.92
C GLU A 4 -4.71 11.66 -6.59
N ASN A 5 -5.12 11.34 -5.37
CA ASN A 5 -6.48 11.55 -4.87
C ASN A 5 -6.64 12.88 -4.10
N ILE A 6 -5.59 13.69 -4.00
CA ILE A 6 -5.68 15.05 -3.46
C ILE A 6 -6.53 15.89 -4.41
N THR A 7 -7.77 16.16 -4.01
CA THR A 7 -8.71 16.93 -4.83
C THR A 7 -8.28 18.40 -4.95
N SER A 8 -8.72 19.10 -5.99
CA SER A 8 -8.47 20.55 -6.14
C SER A 8 -9.36 21.42 -5.24
N LYS A 9 -10.31 20.83 -4.50
CA LYS A 9 -11.19 21.56 -3.58
C LYS A 9 -10.36 22.15 -2.44
N ARG A 10 -10.49 23.46 -2.22
CA ARG A 10 -9.82 24.13 -1.10
C ARG A 10 -10.38 23.68 0.24
N VAL A 11 -9.48 23.50 1.18
CA VAL A 11 -9.77 23.11 2.59
C VAL A 11 -8.99 24.00 3.54
N ASN A 12 -9.43 24.07 4.79
CA ASN A 12 -8.77 24.94 5.76
C ASN A 12 -7.57 24.25 6.40
N LYS A 13 -7.78 23.08 7.02
CA LYS A 13 -6.73 22.36 7.76
C LYS A 13 -6.56 20.93 7.26
N VAL A 14 -5.32 20.57 6.98
CA VAL A 14 -4.92 19.22 6.59
C VAL A 14 -3.95 18.63 7.60
N LEU A 15 -4.13 17.35 7.92
CA LEU A 15 -3.21 16.55 8.72
C LEU A 15 -2.61 15.44 7.86
N ASP A 16 -1.30 15.25 7.95
CA ASP A 16 -0.57 14.10 7.41
C ASP A 16 0.01 13.32 8.59
N LEU A 17 -0.57 12.15 8.90
CA LEU A 17 -0.13 11.26 9.97
C LEU A 17 0.86 10.23 9.44
N CYS A 18 1.90 9.94 10.23
CA CYS A 18 3.02 9.09 9.81
C CYS A 18 3.66 9.67 8.55
N ALA A 19 3.99 10.96 8.60
CA ALA A 19 4.31 11.78 7.45
C ALA A 19 5.54 11.30 6.65
N GLY A 20 6.49 10.61 7.29
CA GLY A 20 7.70 10.10 6.63
C GLY A 20 8.47 11.22 5.93
N SER A 21 8.42 11.28 4.60
CA SER A 21 9.03 12.37 3.82
C SER A 21 8.20 13.64 3.75
N GLY A 22 6.96 13.65 4.26
CA GLY A 22 5.99 14.74 4.20
C GLY A 22 5.25 14.87 2.88
N ILE A 23 5.38 13.89 1.99
CA ILE A 23 4.89 14.02 0.60
C ILE A 23 3.39 14.28 0.50
N GLN A 24 2.54 13.63 1.30
CA GLN A 24 1.10 13.80 1.26
C GLN A 24 0.72 15.23 1.68
N GLY A 25 1.24 15.68 2.82
CA GLY A 25 0.97 17.02 3.34
C GLY A 25 1.54 18.12 2.45
N ILE A 26 2.76 17.98 1.94
CA ILE A 26 3.37 18.95 1.02
C ILE A 26 2.53 19.07 -0.27
N CYS A 27 2.09 17.96 -0.86
CA CYS A 27 1.19 18.00 -2.02
C CYS A 27 -0.16 18.66 -1.69
N ALA A 28 -0.69 18.47 -0.47
CA ALA A 28 -1.94 19.08 -0.03
C ALA A 28 -1.82 20.59 0.26
N ALA A 29 -0.60 21.12 0.51
CA ALA A 29 -0.38 22.52 0.84
C ALA A 29 -0.86 23.50 -0.26
N ASN A 30 -0.92 23.05 -1.53
CA ASN A 30 -1.43 23.87 -2.64
C ASN A 30 -2.91 24.21 -2.51
N LYS A 31 -3.71 23.37 -1.82
CA LYS A 31 -5.15 23.55 -1.64
C LYS A 31 -5.55 23.89 -0.21
N ALA A 32 -4.65 23.71 0.76
CA ALA A 32 -4.88 23.96 2.18
C ALA A 32 -4.45 25.37 2.60
N ASN A 33 -5.12 25.91 3.62
CA ASN A 33 -4.64 27.11 4.31
C ASN A 33 -3.51 26.76 5.29
N SER A 34 -3.59 25.60 5.95
CA SER A 34 -2.53 25.10 6.82
C SER A 34 -2.45 23.57 6.79
N VAL A 35 -1.24 23.05 6.94
CA VAL A 35 -0.93 21.61 6.96
C VAL A 35 -0.11 21.29 8.21
N THR A 36 -0.47 20.24 8.91
CA THR A 36 0.31 19.68 10.01
C THR A 36 0.84 18.32 9.60
N LEU A 37 2.14 18.11 9.71
CA LEU A 37 2.81 16.83 9.51
C LEU A 37 3.17 16.26 10.87
N VAL A 38 2.75 15.03 11.17
CA VAL A 38 3.13 14.34 12.41
C VAL A 38 4.03 13.16 12.08
N GLU A 39 5.22 13.16 12.67
CA GLU A 39 6.21 12.10 12.47
C GLU A 39 6.87 11.73 13.79
N ILE A 40 6.96 10.42 14.07
CA ILE A 40 7.59 9.91 15.30
C ILE A 40 9.10 9.72 15.16
N ASN A 41 9.59 9.51 13.94
CA ASN A 41 11.00 9.26 13.70
C ASN A 41 11.79 10.57 13.60
N HIS A 42 12.47 10.91 14.68
CA HIS A 42 13.33 12.09 14.74
C HIS A 42 14.33 12.21 13.58
N GLN A 43 14.84 11.09 13.08
CA GLN A 43 15.83 11.07 11.99
C GLN A 43 15.23 11.51 10.64
N THR A 44 13.92 11.46 10.45
CA THR A 44 13.27 11.91 9.21
C THR A 44 12.94 13.41 9.22
N ILE A 45 12.89 14.07 10.38
CA ILE A 45 12.53 15.48 10.51
C ILE A 45 13.41 16.41 9.64
N PRO A 46 14.75 16.26 9.57
CA PRO A 46 15.57 17.07 8.68
C PRO A 46 15.19 16.92 7.19
N PHE A 47 14.82 15.71 6.76
CA PHE A 47 14.38 15.46 5.38
C PHE A 47 13.03 16.12 5.09
N ILE A 48 12.09 16.07 6.05
CA ILE A 48 10.80 16.77 5.91
C ILE A 48 11.06 18.29 5.76
N LYS A 49 11.88 18.88 6.60
CA LYS A 49 12.23 20.31 6.53
C LYS A 49 12.84 20.67 5.18
N PHE A 50 13.76 19.86 4.67
CA PHE A 50 14.33 20.03 3.34
C PHE A 50 13.27 19.99 2.24
N ASN A 51 12.36 19.01 2.30
CA ASN A 51 11.28 18.87 1.31
C ASN A 51 10.28 20.04 1.36
N ILE A 52 9.95 20.57 2.53
CA ILE A 52 9.12 21.77 2.70
C ILE A 52 9.76 22.98 2.00
N LEU A 53 11.03 23.24 2.26
CA LEU A 53 11.79 24.33 1.63
C LEU A 53 11.88 24.15 0.10
N LEU A 54 12.18 22.93 -0.34
CA LEU A 54 12.30 22.62 -1.77
C LEU A 54 11.00 22.90 -2.54
N ASN A 55 9.86 22.79 -1.88
CA ASN A 55 8.55 23.01 -2.47
C ASN A 55 7.94 24.39 -2.19
N ASN A 56 8.68 25.28 -1.47
CA ASN A 56 8.25 26.63 -1.10
C ASN A 56 6.88 26.67 -0.40
N VAL A 57 6.69 25.83 0.61
CA VAL A 57 5.43 25.70 1.38
C VAL A 57 5.62 25.91 2.89
N GLU A 58 6.74 26.49 3.31
CA GLU A 58 7.11 26.71 4.70
C GLU A 58 6.14 27.66 5.45
N ASP A 59 5.46 28.51 4.74
CA ASP A 59 4.43 29.41 5.28
C ASP A 59 3.14 28.70 5.67
N LYS A 60 2.92 27.49 5.18
CA LYS A 60 1.69 26.72 5.37
C LYS A 60 1.88 25.41 6.14
N VAL A 61 3.09 24.86 6.15
CA VAL A 61 3.37 23.51 6.65
C VAL A 61 4.16 23.58 7.95
N ARG A 62 3.60 23.00 9.00
CA ARG A 62 4.31 22.80 10.27
C ARG A 62 4.55 21.31 10.54
N ILE A 63 5.59 21.02 11.31
CA ILE A 63 5.97 19.67 11.71
C ILE A 63 5.76 19.56 13.23
N GLU A 64 5.10 18.48 13.64
CA GLU A 64 4.97 18.04 15.02
C GLU A 64 5.68 16.70 15.17
N GLU A 65 6.69 16.64 16.02
CA GLU A 65 7.38 15.40 16.38
C GLU A 65 6.60 14.68 17.47
N GLY A 66 6.15 13.45 17.20
CA GLY A 66 5.39 12.68 18.18
C GLY A 66 4.63 11.51 17.57
N SER A 67 3.91 10.79 18.43
CA SER A 67 3.13 9.62 18.05
C SER A 67 1.71 9.99 17.70
N LEU A 68 1.34 9.83 16.44
CA LEU A 68 -0.03 9.97 15.93
C LEU A 68 -0.67 11.32 16.37
N TYR A 69 -1.73 11.24 17.19
CA TYR A 69 -2.49 12.44 17.64
C TYR A 69 -1.95 13.07 18.92
N GLU A 70 -0.94 12.49 19.58
CA GLU A 70 -0.44 12.97 20.87
C GLU A 70 -0.02 14.45 20.85
N PRO A 71 0.71 14.95 19.84
CA PRO A 71 1.14 16.37 19.84
C PRO A 71 0.03 17.34 19.45
N LEU A 72 -1.15 16.86 19.04
CA LEU A 72 -2.19 17.71 18.43
C LEU A 72 -3.24 18.25 19.43
N GLY A 73 -3.28 17.73 20.66
CA GLY A 73 -4.26 18.13 21.66
C GLY A 73 -5.71 17.92 21.21
N ASN A 74 -6.45 19.02 20.99
CA ASN A 74 -7.85 18.98 20.54
C ASN A 74 -8.04 19.56 19.13
N GLU A 75 -6.98 19.68 18.36
CA GLU A 75 -7.08 20.19 16.99
C GLU A 75 -7.91 19.26 16.11
N THR A 76 -8.66 19.88 15.18
CA THR A 76 -9.49 19.18 14.20
C THR A 76 -9.13 19.60 12.79
N TYR A 77 -9.39 18.71 11.83
CA TYR A 77 -8.94 18.83 10.44
C TYR A 77 -10.08 18.54 9.48
N ASP A 78 -10.02 19.17 8.30
CA ASP A 78 -10.96 18.91 7.21
C ASP A 78 -10.55 17.67 6.41
N GLU A 79 -9.24 17.44 6.33
CA GLU A 79 -8.72 16.24 5.70
C GLU A 79 -7.55 15.65 6.51
N ILE A 80 -7.51 14.33 6.56
CA ILE A 80 -6.43 13.55 7.17
C ILE A 80 -5.90 12.57 6.13
N TYR A 81 -4.61 12.61 5.86
CA TYR A 81 -3.90 11.65 5.01
C TYR A 81 -3.01 10.79 5.87
N THR A 82 -2.91 9.51 5.54
CA THR A 82 -1.97 8.63 6.23
C THR A 82 -1.53 7.43 5.38
N ASN A 83 -0.25 7.12 5.45
CA ASN A 83 0.36 5.89 4.99
C ASN A 83 1.09 5.27 6.19
N PRO A 84 0.36 4.58 7.08
CA PRO A 84 0.89 4.14 8.36
C PRO A 84 1.75 2.88 8.21
N PRO A 85 2.52 2.49 9.23
CA PRO A 85 3.03 1.13 9.36
C PRO A 85 1.85 0.13 9.40
N PHE A 86 1.80 -0.79 8.44
CA PHE A 86 0.68 -1.73 8.27
C PHE A 86 1.12 -3.19 8.07
N ILE A 87 2.42 -3.45 7.98
CA ILE A 87 2.92 -4.81 7.73
C ILE A 87 2.66 -5.66 8.96
N ALA A 88 1.96 -6.79 8.77
CA ALA A 88 1.80 -7.80 9.80
C ALA A 88 3.13 -8.51 10.01
N VAL A 89 3.66 -8.44 11.23
CA VAL A 89 4.99 -8.90 11.57
C VAL A 89 4.91 -9.90 12.73
N PRO A 90 5.39 -11.14 12.57
CA PRO A 90 5.42 -12.12 13.65
C PRO A 90 6.09 -11.58 14.91
N LYS A 91 5.55 -11.93 16.07
CA LYS A 91 6.09 -11.49 17.35
C LYS A 91 7.55 -11.89 17.52
N GLY A 92 8.34 -10.93 17.96
CA GLY A 92 9.78 -11.15 18.21
C GLY A 92 10.69 -10.87 17.01
N TRP A 93 10.13 -10.55 15.84
CA TRP A 93 10.94 -10.07 14.72
C TRP A 93 11.38 -8.63 14.96
N ASN A 94 12.63 -8.34 14.61
CA ASN A 94 13.08 -6.97 14.51
C ASN A 94 12.73 -6.45 13.10
N PHE A 95 11.86 -5.46 13.03
CA PHE A 95 11.33 -4.93 11.78
C PHE A 95 11.40 -3.40 11.77
N PRO A 96 11.59 -2.74 10.60
CA PRO A 96 11.62 -1.28 10.52
C PRO A 96 10.35 -0.65 11.10
N ILE A 97 10.50 0.39 11.92
CA ILE A 97 9.36 1.08 12.53
C ILE A 97 8.36 1.61 11.49
N ALA A 98 8.86 2.02 10.33
CA ALA A 98 8.03 2.53 9.23
C ALA A 98 7.13 1.45 8.58
N GLY A 99 7.39 0.16 8.85
CA GLY A 99 6.60 -0.95 8.30
C GLY A 99 5.84 -1.74 9.34
N ASN A 100 6.32 -1.78 10.59
CA ASN A 100 5.78 -2.67 11.63
C ASN A 100 4.41 -2.22 12.12
N GLY A 101 3.37 -2.90 11.67
CA GLY A 101 1.98 -2.70 12.10
C GLY A 101 1.51 -3.61 13.24
N GLY A 102 2.43 -4.41 13.87
CA GLY A 102 2.10 -5.42 14.86
C GLY A 102 1.79 -6.79 14.26
N GLU A 103 1.39 -7.76 15.08
CA GLU A 103 1.21 -9.16 14.65
C GLU A 103 0.16 -9.33 13.55
N ASN A 104 -0.90 -8.54 13.58
CA ASN A 104 -1.97 -8.55 12.57
C ASN A 104 -1.91 -7.36 11.61
N GLY A 105 -0.91 -6.48 11.74
CA GLY A 105 -0.76 -5.26 10.93
C GLY A 105 -1.72 -4.13 11.29
N LEU A 106 -2.54 -4.26 12.35
CA LEU A 106 -3.61 -3.32 12.68
C LEU A 106 -3.33 -2.45 13.90
N ASP A 107 -2.22 -2.65 14.62
CA ASP A 107 -1.97 -1.94 15.90
C ASP A 107 -1.93 -0.43 15.75
N ILE A 108 -1.29 0.06 14.69
CA ILE A 108 -1.22 1.51 14.40
C ILE A 108 -2.49 1.99 13.73
N ILE A 109 -3.04 1.19 12.81
CA ILE A 109 -4.28 1.50 12.08
C ILE A 109 -5.44 1.70 13.06
N ASN A 110 -5.61 0.83 14.06
CA ASN A 110 -6.67 0.93 15.06
C ASN A 110 -6.58 2.23 15.87
N LYS A 111 -5.37 2.66 16.22
CA LYS A 111 -5.17 3.96 16.89
C LYS A 111 -5.52 5.13 15.98
N ILE A 112 -5.23 5.03 14.68
CA ILE A 112 -5.56 6.08 13.73
C ILE A 112 -7.07 6.19 13.54
N ILE A 113 -7.76 5.08 13.26
CA ILE A 113 -9.22 5.11 13.02
C ILE A 113 -10.01 5.56 14.25
N SER A 114 -9.59 5.14 15.45
CA SER A 114 -10.23 5.61 16.71
C SER A 114 -10.09 7.11 16.92
N GLY A 115 -9.01 7.73 16.44
CA GLY A 115 -8.78 9.17 16.52
C GLY A 115 -9.63 10.01 15.57
N TYR A 116 -10.18 9.43 14.49
CA TYR A 116 -11.00 10.19 13.53
C TYR A 116 -12.21 10.85 14.19
N ARG A 117 -12.81 10.22 15.18
CA ARG A 117 -13.96 10.76 15.91
C ARG A 117 -13.65 12.10 16.58
N LYS A 118 -12.46 12.26 17.12
CA LYS A 118 -12.00 13.48 17.80
C LYS A 118 -11.42 14.50 16.83
N HIS A 119 -10.62 14.06 15.86
CA HIS A 119 -9.75 14.93 15.07
C HIS A 119 -10.28 15.26 13.68
N LEU A 120 -11.33 14.60 13.18
CA LEU A 120 -11.95 14.92 11.90
C LEU A 120 -13.17 15.82 12.10
N ASN A 121 -13.25 16.91 11.33
CA ASN A 121 -14.42 17.79 11.31
C ASN A 121 -15.64 17.07 10.73
N ILE A 122 -16.86 17.51 11.05
CA ILE A 122 -18.07 17.05 10.37
C ILE A 122 -17.94 17.40 8.87
N ASN A 123 -18.27 16.45 8.01
CA ASN A 123 -18.03 16.44 6.55
C ASN A 123 -16.52 16.46 6.16
N GLY A 124 -15.62 16.34 7.12
CA GLY A 124 -14.20 16.12 6.86
C GLY A 124 -13.94 14.71 6.36
N GLN A 125 -12.82 14.51 5.68
CA GLN A 125 -12.47 13.26 5.01
C GLN A 125 -11.10 12.77 5.46
N ALA A 126 -10.99 11.46 5.70
CA ALA A 126 -9.71 10.80 5.92
C ALA A 126 -9.41 9.80 4.81
N TYR A 127 -8.14 9.71 4.45
CA TYR A 127 -7.64 8.85 3.38
C TYR A 127 -6.46 8.03 3.88
N MET A 128 -6.51 6.73 3.65
CA MET A 128 -5.47 5.80 4.06
C MET A 128 -5.19 4.81 2.95
N ILE A 129 -3.92 4.45 2.79
CA ILE A 129 -3.50 3.31 1.99
C ILE A 129 -2.73 2.34 2.87
N GLY A 130 -2.74 1.08 2.50
CA GLY A 130 -1.98 0.06 3.20
C GLY A 130 -2.26 -1.34 2.71
N GLU A 131 -1.76 -2.29 3.48
CA GLU A 131 -2.05 -3.70 3.33
C GLU A 131 -2.72 -4.20 4.61
N ALA A 132 -3.61 -5.18 4.50
CA ALA A 132 -4.25 -5.83 5.63
C ALA A 132 -4.37 -7.33 5.37
N ILE A 133 -3.99 -8.14 6.35
CA ILE A 133 -4.20 -9.58 6.29
C ILE A 133 -5.67 -9.92 6.49
N GLY A 134 -6.10 -11.07 5.95
CA GLY A 134 -7.48 -11.49 6.08
C GLY A 134 -7.74 -12.90 5.56
N THR A 135 -9.02 -13.26 5.58
CA THR A 135 -9.53 -14.54 5.09
C THR A 135 -9.63 -14.55 3.54
N GLU A 136 -10.23 -15.56 2.97
CA GLU A 136 -10.54 -15.59 1.53
C GLU A 136 -11.56 -14.52 1.13
N LYS A 137 -12.40 -14.07 2.06
CA LYS A 137 -13.55 -13.20 1.80
C LYS A 137 -13.20 -11.72 1.91
N GLU A 138 -12.53 -11.34 3.00
CA GLU A 138 -12.24 -9.92 3.28
C GLU A 138 -11.08 -9.77 4.26
N PRO A 139 -10.38 -8.61 4.25
CA PRO A 139 -9.35 -8.28 5.24
C PRO A 139 -9.95 -8.01 6.63
N PHE A 140 -9.21 -8.34 7.69
CA PHE A 140 -9.63 -8.10 9.08
C PHE A 140 -9.88 -6.63 9.40
N LEU A 141 -9.28 -5.73 8.64
CA LEU A 141 -9.51 -4.28 8.75
C LEU A 141 -11.01 -3.92 8.62
N ILE A 142 -11.77 -4.64 7.81
CA ILE A 142 -13.20 -4.34 7.59
C ILE A 142 -14.00 -4.50 8.88
N ASP A 143 -13.70 -5.50 9.69
CA ASP A 143 -14.37 -5.69 10.98
C ASP A 143 -14.03 -4.57 11.96
N GLU A 144 -12.79 -4.11 11.99
CA GLU A 144 -12.39 -2.96 12.83
C GLU A 144 -13.09 -1.66 12.37
N LEU A 145 -13.20 -1.43 11.06
CA LEU A 145 -13.93 -0.28 10.51
C LEU A 145 -15.43 -0.34 10.89
N ARG A 146 -16.06 -1.51 10.79
CA ARG A 146 -17.48 -1.72 11.20
C ARG A 146 -17.67 -1.40 12.67
N LYS A 147 -16.78 -1.89 13.52
CA LYS A 147 -16.84 -1.70 14.97
C LYS A 147 -16.63 -0.25 15.38
N GLU A 148 -15.60 0.39 14.85
CA GLU A 148 -15.18 1.72 15.32
C GLU A 148 -15.94 2.88 14.67
N LEU A 149 -16.36 2.77 13.41
CA LEU A 149 -16.78 3.92 12.61
C LEU A 149 -18.20 3.84 12.04
N SER A 150 -18.90 2.69 12.12
CA SER A 150 -20.13 2.45 11.35
C SER A 150 -21.28 3.44 11.56
N ASN A 151 -21.37 4.11 12.70
CA ASN A 151 -22.55 4.95 13.02
C ASN A 151 -22.49 6.36 12.45
N ASP A 152 -21.31 6.96 12.40
CA ASP A 152 -21.11 8.39 12.12
C ASP A 152 -20.11 8.64 10.99
N PHE A 153 -19.77 7.61 10.25
CA PHE A 153 -18.85 7.73 9.11
C PHE A 153 -19.37 7.00 7.89
N LYS A 154 -19.24 7.64 6.74
CA LYS A 154 -19.33 6.96 5.44
C LYS A 154 -17.95 6.45 5.08
N ILE A 155 -17.87 5.15 4.87
CA ILE A 155 -16.62 4.44 4.64
C ILE A 155 -16.69 3.83 3.24
N THR A 156 -15.69 4.09 2.41
CA THR A 156 -15.47 3.40 1.14
C THR A 156 -14.09 2.76 1.20
N ILE A 157 -14.00 1.46 1.09
CA ILE A 157 -12.74 0.73 0.99
C ILE A 157 -12.67 0.04 -0.38
N ILE A 158 -11.60 0.30 -1.11
CA ILE A 158 -11.30 -0.33 -2.39
C ILE A 158 -10.17 -1.32 -2.16
N LEU A 159 -10.44 -2.59 -2.44
CA LEU A 159 -9.44 -3.66 -2.43
C LEU A 159 -8.92 -3.85 -3.86
N ASP A 160 -7.65 -3.56 -4.10
CA ASP A 160 -7.08 -3.52 -5.45
C ASP A 160 -6.59 -4.88 -5.92
N PHE A 161 -5.69 -5.46 -5.14
CA PHE A 161 -5.11 -6.77 -5.39
C PHE A 161 -4.83 -7.48 -4.07
N LYS A 162 -4.67 -8.79 -4.15
CA LYS A 162 -4.31 -9.62 -3.01
C LYS A 162 -3.26 -10.65 -3.40
N PHE A 163 -2.48 -11.05 -2.44
CA PHE A 163 -1.46 -12.10 -2.57
C PHE A 163 -1.46 -12.97 -1.32
N SER A 164 -0.84 -14.15 -1.41
CA SER A 164 -0.90 -15.10 -0.31
C SER A 164 -0.17 -14.61 0.94
N ILE A 165 -0.67 -14.97 2.11
CA ILE A 165 -0.01 -14.68 3.39
C ILE A 165 1.38 -15.35 3.47
N GLU A 166 1.57 -16.47 2.78
CA GLU A 166 2.86 -17.15 2.70
C GLU A 166 3.90 -16.29 1.97
N ALA A 167 3.53 -15.68 0.82
CA ALA A 167 4.38 -14.73 0.11
C ALA A 167 4.73 -13.51 0.96
N HIS A 168 3.76 -13.03 1.73
CA HIS A 168 3.99 -11.95 2.68
C HIS A 168 5.04 -12.31 3.71
N LEU A 169 4.90 -13.47 4.37
CA LEU A 169 5.85 -13.92 5.38
C LEU A 169 7.26 -14.07 4.77
N ARG A 170 7.35 -14.65 3.58
CA ARG A 170 8.62 -14.85 2.88
C ARG A 170 9.31 -13.53 2.53
N ARG A 171 8.59 -12.55 1.98
CA ARG A 171 9.13 -11.21 1.75
C ARG A 171 9.55 -10.52 3.04
N SER A 172 8.74 -10.60 4.08
CA SER A 172 9.02 -9.99 5.38
C SER A 172 10.23 -10.61 6.07
N SER A 173 10.51 -11.91 5.85
CA SER A 173 11.72 -12.55 6.38
C SER A 173 13.00 -11.94 5.79
N TYR A 174 13.05 -11.61 4.49
CA TYR A 174 14.18 -10.90 3.89
C TYR A 174 14.39 -9.51 4.48
N VAL A 175 13.31 -8.79 4.78
CA VAL A 175 13.41 -7.48 5.44
C VAL A 175 13.94 -7.62 6.85
N ALA A 176 13.43 -8.62 7.61
CA ALA A 176 13.80 -8.85 9.00
C ALA A 176 15.28 -9.20 9.15
N ILE A 177 15.84 -10.07 8.31
CA ILE A 177 17.27 -10.42 8.37
C ILE A 177 18.19 -9.26 7.99
N GLY A 178 17.71 -8.31 7.21
CA GLY A 178 18.43 -7.07 6.89
C GLY A 178 18.62 -6.16 8.11
N MET A 179 17.87 -6.36 9.18
CA MET A 179 18.01 -5.61 10.43
C MET A 179 19.21 -6.12 11.23
N GLU A 180 19.91 -5.19 11.89
CA GLU A 180 21.20 -5.48 12.56
C GLU A 180 21.12 -6.62 13.60
N LYS A 181 20.00 -6.72 14.32
CA LYS A 181 19.80 -7.74 15.36
C LYS A 181 19.56 -9.16 14.82
N MET A 182 19.28 -9.30 13.55
CA MET A 182 19.03 -10.58 12.88
C MET A 182 20.16 -10.99 11.94
N ARG A 183 21.32 -10.35 12.04
CA ARG A 183 22.52 -10.74 11.30
C ARG A 183 22.93 -12.14 11.71
N GLY A 184 23.03 -13.03 10.74
CA GLY A 184 23.38 -14.44 10.92
C GLY A 184 22.21 -15.41 10.76
N ASP A 185 20.97 -14.92 10.72
CA ASP A 185 19.84 -15.72 10.32
C ASP A 185 19.75 -15.77 8.78
N ASP A 186 19.26 -16.88 8.26
CA ASP A 186 18.90 -17.08 6.86
C ASP A 186 17.39 -16.79 6.70
N ALA A 187 17.00 -16.12 5.63
CA ALA A 187 15.61 -15.80 5.35
C ALA A 187 14.72 -17.05 5.25
N ASP A 188 15.23 -18.13 4.67
CA ASP A 188 14.51 -19.39 4.56
C ASP A 188 14.35 -20.07 5.93
N ASN A 189 15.38 -20.04 6.77
CA ASN A 189 15.30 -20.53 8.15
C ASN A 189 14.30 -19.71 8.97
N LEU A 190 14.29 -18.40 8.79
CA LEU A 190 13.36 -17.51 9.47
C LEU A 190 11.92 -17.78 9.01
N PHE A 191 11.71 -17.95 7.72
CA PHE A 191 10.40 -18.32 7.15
C PHE A 191 9.91 -19.66 7.74
N GLU A 192 10.73 -20.73 7.70
CA GLU A 192 10.35 -22.04 8.22
C GLU A 192 10.03 -22.01 9.72
N LYS A 193 10.79 -21.24 10.51
CA LYS A 193 10.55 -21.06 11.94
C LYS A 193 9.20 -20.42 12.26
N TYR A 194 8.73 -19.49 11.40
CA TYR A 194 7.53 -18.72 11.67
C TYR A 194 6.34 -19.09 10.77
N LYS A 195 6.45 -20.10 9.92
CA LYS A 195 5.33 -20.51 9.06
C LYS A 195 4.08 -20.94 9.84
N ASP A 196 4.21 -21.39 11.08
CA ASP A 196 3.08 -21.71 11.94
C ASP A 196 2.32 -20.46 12.39
N TRP A 197 2.97 -19.28 12.43
CA TRP A 197 2.29 -17.99 12.64
C TRP A 197 1.17 -17.75 11.61
N ILE A 198 1.31 -18.22 10.38
CA ILE A 198 0.25 -18.15 9.36
C ILE A 198 -1.04 -18.81 9.86
N LYS A 199 -0.93 -19.94 10.54
CA LYS A 199 -2.09 -20.64 11.13
C LYS A 199 -2.63 -19.90 12.35
N GLU A 200 -1.76 -19.32 13.15
CA GLU A 200 -2.13 -18.57 14.37
C GLU A 200 -2.93 -17.33 14.03
N VAL A 201 -2.51 -16.57 13.00
CA VAL A 201 -3.24 -15.37 12.57
C VAL A 201 -4.52 -15.69 11.78
N ASN A 202 -4.71 -16.96 11.37
CA ASN A 202 -5.88 -17.42 10.61
C ASN A 202 -6.16 -16.58 9.34
N ALA A 203 -5.08 -16.14 8.68
CA ALA A 203 -5.14 -15.37 7.45
C ALA A 203 -4.77 -16.23 6.24
N VAL A 204 -5.33 -15.92 5.08
CA VAL A 204 -5.05 -16.58 3.80
C VAL A 204 -4.39 -15.61 2.84
N PHE A 205 -4.84 -14.37 2.82
CA PHE A 205 -4.39 -13.33 1.91
C PHE A 205 -3.98 -12.08 2.64
N VAL A 206 -3.13 -11.32 1.97
CA VAL A 206 -2.88 -9.89 2.23
C VAL A 206 -3.56 -9.09 1.14
N TYR A 207 -4.39 -8.15 1.53
CA TYR A 207 -5.15 -7.26 0.66
C TYR A 207 -4.51 -5.89 0.63
N ASN A 208 -4.23 -5.38 -0.54
CA ASN A 208 -3.87 -3.98 -0.71
C ASN A 208 -5.13 -3.13 -0.79
N TYR A 209 -5.19 -2.03 -0.05
CA TYR A 209 -6.39 -1.22 0.02
C TYR A 209 -6.14 0.28 -0.13
N TYR A 210 -7.19 0.95 -0.59
CA TYR A 210 -7.39 2.38 -0.46
C TYR A 210 -8.66 2.63 0.34
N LEU A 211 -8.54 3.37 1.44
CA LEU A 211 -9.63 3.69 2.35
C LEU A 211 -9.95 5.18 2.27
N LYS A 212 -11.24 5.50 2.11
CA LYS A 212 -11.81 6.82 2.30
C LYS A 212 -12.85 6.77 3.40
N VAL A 213 -12.75 7.70 4.34
CA VAL A 213 -13.67 7.86 5.47
C VAL A 213 -14.19 9.29 5.48
N GLU A 214 -15.48 9.51 5.55
CA GLU A 214 -16.11 10.81 5.71
C GLU A 214 -16.90 10.85 7.01
N LYS A 215 -16.61 11.83 7.89
CA LYS A 215 -17.35 12.01 9.12
C LYS A 215 -18.70 12.64 8.84
N THR A 216 -19.76 11.94 9.23
CA THR A 216 -21.15 12.39 9.06
C THR A 216 -21.79 12.75 10.39
N LYS A 217 -23.08 13.10 10.38
CA LYS A 217 -23.87 13.19 11.60
C LYS A 217 -24.17 11.78 12.12
N GLN A 218 -24.39 11.68 13.42
CA GLN A 218 -24.73 10.42 14.07
C GLN A 218 -25.91 9.72 13.36
N GLY A 219 -25.81 8.42 13.15
CA GLY A 219 -26.83 7.60 12.50
C GLY A 219 -26.84 7.68 10.97
N GLN A 220 -25.90 8.37 10.33
CA GLN A 220 -25.79 8.48 8.87
C GLN A 220 -24.57 7.71 8.30
N GLY A 221 -24.01 6.81 9.10
CA GLY A 221 -22.86 6.00 8.69
C GLY A 221 -23.24 4.90 7.70
N SER A 222 -22.27 4.51 6.90
CA SER A 222 -22.36 3.37 5.96
C SER A 222 -20.98 2.84 5.64
N ILE A 223 -20.90 1.59 5.22
CA ILE A 223 -19.67 1.00 4.69
C ILE A 223 -19.94 0.40 3.32
N GLU A 224 -19.10 0.77 2.37
CA GLU A 224 -19.07 0.23 1.01
C GLU A 224 -17.71 -0.43 0.79
N VAL A 225 -17.73 -1.70 0.39
CA VAL A 225 -16.54 -2.47 0.03
C VAL A 225 -16.55 -2.69 -1.48
N ILE A 226 -15.56 -2.16 -2.16
CA ILE A 226 -15.36 -2.35 -3.60
C ILE A 226 -14.20 -3.33 -3.77
N ASP A 227 -14.52 -4.59 -4.01
CA ASP A 227 -13.53 -5.63 -4.22
C ASP A 227 -13.18 -5.76 -5.71
N MET A 228 -11.96 -5.34 -6.07
CA MET A 228 -11.39 -5.45 -7.41
C MET A 228 -10.35 -6.58 -7.48
N THR A 229 -10.17 -7.32 -6.38
CA THR A 229 -9.12 -8.33 -6.31
C THR A 229 -9.38 -9.50 -7.25
N THR A 230 -8.33 -9.97 -7.88
CA THR A 230 -8.32 -11.18 -8.70
C THR A 230 -7.15 -12.03 -8.27
N THR A 231 -7.38 -13.28 -7.93
CA THR A 231 -6.30 -14.23 -7.71
C THR A 231 -5.80 -14.78 -9.03
N TRP A 232 -4.49 -14.77 -9.20
CA TRP A 232 -3.81 -15.36 -10.34
C TRP A 232 -2.96 -16.54 -9.90
N SER A 233 -2.99 -17.61 -10.66
CA SER A 233 -2.19 -18.81 -10.47
C SER A 233 -1.24 -19.01 -11.64
N LYS A 234 -0.22 -19.84 -11.45
CA LYS A 234 0.73 -20.19 -12.51
C LYS A 234 0.09 -20.77 -13.76
N ASN A 235 -1.09 -21.38 -13.63
CA ASN A 235 -1.83 -22.04 -14.71
C ASN A 235 -2.78 -21.09 -15.46
N ASP A 236 -2.92 -19.85 -15.01
CA ASP A 236 -3.79 -18.89 -15.67
C ASP A 236 -3.15 -18.33 -16.93
N ILE A 237 -3.99 -18.05 -17.91
CA ILE A 237 -3.56 -17.49 -19.21
C ILE A 237 -3.87 -15.99 -19.20
N PRO A 238 -2.86 -15.10 -19.14
CA PRO A 238 -3.08 -13.68 -19.28
C PRO A 238 -3.35 -13.28 -20.73
N VAL A 239 -4.28 -12.35 -20.93
CA VAL A 239 -4.60 -11.79 -22.24
C VAL A 239 -4.45 -10.29 -22.18
N LEU A 240 -3.73 -9.70 -23.13
CA LEU A 240 -3.67 -8.24 -23.25
C LEU A 240 -5.02 -7.71 -23.68
N ILE A 241 -5.52 -6.72 -22.93
CA ILE A 241 -6.69 -5.95 -23.35
C ILE A 241 -6.23 -5.09 -24.53
N ASN A 242 -6.84 -5.30 -25.68
CA ASN A 242 -6.51 -4.62 -26.94
C ASN A 242 -6.96 -3.15 -26.86
N ASP A 243 -6.27 -2.36 -26.05
CA ASP A 243 -6.48 -0.95 -25.91
C ASP A 243 -5.41 -0.23 -26.74
N LYS A 244 -5.83 0.28 -27.91
CA LYS A 244 -4.94 1.02 -28.82
C LYS A 244 -4.39 2.31 -28.20
N ASP A 245 -4.84 2.65 -27.00
CA ASP A 245 -4.56 3.95 -26.37
C ASP A 245 -3.42 3.92 -25.36
N TYR A 246 -2.79 2.77 -25.09
CA TYR A 246 -1.62 2.74 -24.21
C TYR A 246 -0.31 2.63 -24.99
N GLN A 247 0.73 3.26 -24.46
CA GLN A 247 2.10 3.21 -24.98
C GLN A 247 3.05 2.84 -23.85
N ILE A 248 4.03 1.99 -24.15
CA ILE A 248 5.12 1.72 -23.24
C ILE A 248 6.21 2.77 -23.49
N GLN A 249 6.57 3.52 -22.45
CA GLN A 249 7.64 4.51 -22.48
C GLN A 249 8.80 4.06 -21.60
N GLU A 250 10.01 4.32 -22.03
CA GLU A 250 11.24 4.04 -21.31
C GLU A 250 11.73 5.31 -20.61
N PHE A 251 12.04 5.18 -19.32
CA PHE A 251 12.65 6.21 -18.49
C PHE A 251 14.00 5.72 -17.98
N PRO A 252 14.91 6.57 -17.51
CA PRO A 252 16.27 6.17 -17.14
C PRO A 252 16.35 5.05 -16.07
N GLN A 253 15.32 4.89 -15.24
CA GLN A 253 15.32 3.93 -14.12
C GLN A 253 14.13 2.95 -14.13
N TYR A 254 13.17 3.11 -15.04
CA TYR A 254 11.98 2.25 -15.11
C TYR A 254 11.31 2.36 -16.47
N TYR A 255 10.40 1.44 -16.73
CA TYR A 255 9.47 1.52 -17.85
C TYR A 255 8.08 1.92 -17.34
N ALA A 256 7.28 2.53 -18.20
CA ALA A 256 5.91 2.89 -17.83
C ALA A 256 4.92 2.58 -18.94
N ILE A 257 3.73 2.13 -18.54
CA ILE A 257 2.57 2.12 -19.41
C ILE A 257 1.87 3.46 -19.26
N CYS A 258 1.72 4.17 -20.37
CA CYS A 258 1.06 5.46 -20.43
C CYS A 258 -0.24 5.37 -21.25
N ARG A 259 -1.32 5.98 -20.76
CA ARG A 259 -2.61 6.12 -21.44
C ARG A 259 -3.02 7.59 -21.42
N ASN A 260 -3.35 8.15 -22.59
CA ASN A 260 -3.70 9.57 -22.72
C ASN A 260 -2.66 10.52 -22.10
N GLY A 261 -1.37 10.21 -22.28
CA GLY A 261 -0.26 11.01 -21.75
C GLY A 261 -0.02 10.88 -20.22
N LYS A 262 -0.75 10.02 -19.52
CA LYS A 262 -0.57 9.77 -18.10
C LYS A 262 0.02 8.39 -17.86
N VAL A 263 0.98 8.31 -16.93
CA VAL A 263 1.52 7.03 -16.44
C VAL A 263 0.42 6.31 -15.65
N ILE A 264 0.06 5.11 -16.09
CA ILE A 264 -0.93 4.25 -15.43
C ILE A 264 -0.31 3.08 -14.69
N ALA A 265 0.89 2.66 -15.10
CA ALA A 265 1.67 1.65 -14.39
C ALA A 265 3.16 1.89 -14.60
N GLN A 266 3.96 1.74 -13.56
CA GLN A 266 5.41 1.61 -13.65
C GLN A 266 5.77 0.14 -13.68
N LEU A 267 6.76 -0.21 -14.50
CA LEU A 267 7.20 -1.58 -14.72
C LEU A 267 8.70 -1.67 -14.46
N ASP A 268 9.13 -2.74 -13.85
CA ASP A 268 10.51 -3.19 -13.91
C ASP A 268 10.78 -3.94 -15.22
N GLU A 269 12.05 -4.25 -15.47
CA GLU A 269 12.47 -4.94 -16.70
C GLU A 269 11.85 -6.34 -16.81
N ALA A 270 11.70 -7.07 -15.70
CA ALA A 270 11.12 -8.40 -15.67
C ALA A 270 9.63 -8.38 -16.05
N THR A 271 8.87 -7.47 -15.44
CA THR A 271 7.44 -7.27 -15.74
C THR A 271 7.25 -6.81 -17.19
N LEU A 272 8.10 -5.92 -17.71
CA LEU A 272 8.05 -5.52 -19.11
C LEU A 272 8.28 -6.70 -20.06
N LYS A 273 9.29 -7.54 -19.80
CA LYS A 273 9.55 -8.75 -20.60
C LYS A 273 8.39 -9.72 -20.53
N PHE A 274 7.82 -9.90 -19.36
CA PHE A 274 6.64 -10.72 -19.17
C PHE A 274 5.45 -10.23 -20.02
N ILE A 275 5.12 -8.94 -19.96
CA ILE A 275 4.01 -8.35 -20.74
C ILE A 275 4.24 -8.56 -22.23
N LYS A 276 5.46 -8.39 -22.73
CA LYS A 276 5.80 -8.59 -24.14
C LYS A 276 5.63 -10.05 -24.63
N LYS A 277 5.57 -11.01 -23.71
CA LYS A 277 5.35 -12.43 -24.01
C LYS A 277 3.90 -12.88 -23.90
N ILE A 278 3.02 -12.03 -23.42
CA ILE A 278 1.59 -12.35 -23.32
C ILE A 278 1.01 -12.46 -24.73
N ASP A 279 0.61 -13.66 -25.11
CA ASP A 279 0.03 -13.98 -26.43
C ASP A 279 -1.43 -14.48 -26.33
N GLY A 280 -1.98 -14.58 -25.12
CA GLY A 280 -3.30 -15.10 -24.84
C GLY A 280 -3.43 -16.63 -24.99
N LYS A 281 -2.30 -17.36 -25.02
CA LYS A 281 -2.28 -18.82 -25.16
C LYS A 281 -1.43 -19.50 -24.10
N MET A 282 -0.32 -18.87 -23.72
CA MET A 282 0.60 -19.41 -22.71
C MET A 282 0.12 -19.08 -21.31
N THR A 283 0.27 -20.04 -20.39
CA THR A 283 0.11 -19.83 -18.95
C THR A 283 1.23 -18.96 -18.39
N ILE A 284 1.04 -18.40 -17.21
CA ILE A 284 2.08 -17.63 -16.51
C ILE A 284 3.35 -18.47 -16.33
N GLU A 285 3.22 -19.78 -16.01
CA GLU A 285 4.37 -20.69 -15.87
C GLU A 285 5.11 -20.91 -17.19
N GLU A 286 4.40 -21.08 -18.30
CA GLU A 286 5.02 -21.23 -19.63
C GLU A 286 5.72 -19.94 -20.07
N ILE A 287 5.12 -18.79 -19.85
CA ILE A 287 5.77 -17.49 -20.12
C ILE A 287 7.06 -17.36 -19.31
N TYR A 288 7.02 -17.73 -18.02
CA TYR A 288 8.21 -17.69 -17.16
C TYR A 288 9.31 -18.62 -17.70
N GLN A 289 8.97 -19.84 -18.10
CA GLN A 289 9.95 -20.80 -18.66
C GLN A 289 10.61 -20.25 -19.93
N ASN A 290 9.82 -19.67 -20.84
CA ASN A 290 10.34 -19.02 -22.05
C ASN A 290 11.29 -17.85 -21.72
N LEU A 291 10.97 -17.05 -20.71
CA LEU A 291 11.85 -15.96 -20.26
C LEU A 291 13.17 -16.48 -19.68
N CYS A 292 13.14 -17.63 -18.98
CA CYS A 292 14.34 -18.29 -18.45
C CYS A 292 15.25 -18.80 -19.57
N GLU A 293 14.69 -19.38 -20.61
CA GLU A 293 15.45 -19.91 -21.76
C GLU A 293 16.16 -18.80 -22.56
N GLU A 294 15.46 -17.65 -22.73
CA GLU A 294 15.99 -16.51 -23.47
C GLU A 294 17.01 -15.68 -22.67
N ASN A 295 16.92 -15.66 -21.34
CA ASN A 295 17.68 -14.77 -20.47
C ASN A 295 18.33 -15.50 -19.30
N LYS A 296 19.31 -16.36 -19.56
CA LYS A 296 20.04 -17.13 -18.54
C LYS A 296 20.61 -16.30 -17.37
N ASN A 297 20.78 -14.98 -17.55
CA ASN A 297 21.36 -14.09 -16.54
C ASN A 297 20.34 -13.31 -15.70
N ILE A 298 19.04 -13.26 -16.06
CA ILE A 298 18.04 -12.42 -15.36
C ILE A 298 17.27 -13.21 -14.31
N VAL A 299 17.19 -14.53 -14.44
CA VAL A 299 16.30 -15.39 -13.65
C VAL A 299 16.98 -15.98 -12.40
N ASN A 300 18.26 -15.71 -12.19
CA ASN A 300 19.04 -16.34 -11.11
C ASN A 300 18.91 -15.68 -9.74
N TYR A 301 18.05 -14.66 -9.57
CA TYR A 301 17.93 -13.93 -8.29
C TYR A 301 16.79 -14.41 -7.40
N LEU A 302 15.80 -15.14 -7.93
CA LEU A 302 14.69 -15.67 -7.15
C LEU A 302 14.48 -17.16 -7.45
N PRO A 303 14.15 -18.00 -6.46
CA PRO A 303 13.69 -19.36 -6.68
C PRO A 303 12.49 -19.38 -7.66
N LYS A 304 12.38 -20.43 -8.47
CA LYS A 304 11.32 -20.56 -9.52
C LYS A 304 9.91 -20.26 -8.99
N VAL A 305 9.59 -20.77 -7.81
CA VAL A 305 8.27 -20.60 -7.19
C VAL A 305 8.00 -19.13 -6.87
N GLU A 306 8.98 -18.41 -6.34
CA GLU A 306 8.87 -16.99 -5.97
C GLU A 306 8.76 -16.09 -7.20
N ALA A 307 9.52 -16.41 -8.25
CA ALA A 307 9.46 -15.67 -9.51
C ALA A 307 8.07 -15.79 -10.16
N ILE A 308 7.53 -17.00 -10.25
CA ILE A 308 6.18 -17.25 -10.78
C ILE A 308 5.12 -16.56 -9.93
N GLN A 309 5.27 -16.57 -8.62
CA GLN A 309 4.36 -15.88 -7.71
C GLN A 309 4.42 -14.37 -7.90
N SER A 310 5.60 -13.78 -8.04
CA SER A 310 5.76 -12.34 -8.32
C SER A 310 5.10 -11.96 -9.65
N LEU A 311 5.19 -12.81 -10.68
CA LEU A 311 4.48 -12.59 -11.94
C LEU A 311 2.96 -12.68 -11.79
N SER A 312 2.46 -13.62 -10.98
CA SER A 312 1.03 -13.72 -10.67
C SER A 312 0.50 -12.49 -9.92
N GLU A 313 1.29 -11.94 -9.00
CA GLU A 313 0.98 -10.67 -8.32
C GLU A 313 0.98 -9.49 -9.29
N ALA A 314 1.98 -9.43 -10.19
CA ALA A 314 2.03 -8.41 -11.25
C ALA A 314 0.79 -8.48 -12.15
N CYS A 315 0.29 -9.67 -12.48
CA CYS A 315 -0.97 -9.84 -13.20
C CYS A 315 -2.15 -9.22 -12.45
N GLY A 316 -2.25 -9.37 -11.13
CA GLY A 316 -3.28 -8.71 -10.32
C GLY A 316 -3.25 -7.19 -10.48
N ILE A 317 -2.06 -6.58 -10.38
CA ILE A 317 -1.88 -5.13 -10.55
C ILE A 317 -2.24 -4.68 -11.97
N LEU A 318 -1.79 -5.42 -12.99
CA LEU A 318 -2.06 -5.11 -14.39
C LEU A 318 -3.55 -5.23 -14.73
N LYS A 319 -4.26 -6.17 -14.11
CA LYS A 319 -5.71 -6.33 -14.23
C LYS A 319 -6.45 -5.11 -13.71
N VAL A 320 -6.12 -4.65 -12.51
CA VAL A 320 -6.71 -3.44 -11.89
C VAL A 320 -6.46 -2.20 -12.75
N ARG A 321 -5.33 -2.14 -13.46
CA ARG A 321 -4.99 -1.06 -14.41
C ARG A 321 -5.61 -1.24 -15.79
N ASN A 322 -6.43 -2.26 -15.97
CA ASN A 322 -7.11 -2.55 -17.23
C ASN A 322 -6.13 -2.79 -18.40
N ILE A 323 -5.02 -3.46 -18.13
CA ILE A 323 -3.96 -3.78 -19.10
C ILE A 323 -4.10 -5.22 -19.58
N ILE A 324 -4.44 -6.14 -18.66
CA ILE A 324 -4.67 -7.56 -18.95
C ILE A 324 -5.99 -8.03 -18.36
N GLU A 325 -6.49 -9.13 -18.88
CA GLU A 325 -7.57 -9.93 -18.29
C GLU A 325 -7.16 -11.41 -18.24
N LYS A 326 -7.91 -12.18 -17.48
CA LYS A 326 -7.76 -13.62 -17.36
C LYS A 326 -8.68 -14.29 -18.36
N MET A 327 -8.12 -15.25 -19.12
CA MET A 327 -8.90 -16.09 -20.02
C MET A 327 -9.73 -17.15 -19.28
#